data_c45203bc4e8b51b339b88146c2b06b10
#
_entry.id   c45203bc4e8b51b339b88146c2b06b10
#
_cell.length_a   1.000
_cell.length_b   1.000
_cell.length_c   1.000
_cell.angle_alpha   90.00
_cell.angle_beta   90.00
_cell.angle_gamma   90.00
#
_symmetry.space_group_name_H-M   'P 1'
#
loop_
_entity.id
_entity.type
_entity.pdbx_description
1 polymer ?
#
loop_
_entity_poly.entity_id
_entity_poly.type
_entity_poly.pdbx_seq_one_letter_code
_entity_poly.pdbx_strand_id
1 'polypeptide(L)'
;GGSGGGTYGSYWGTSTGAGTSGQGYAGGHGSDGYYVYTVGGGGGGAGGAGQSTNNTTPPRGGYGLSSTITGTAVGRAGGGGAYSNGQSAWSSSSDGGSSNGDADVNKGGGSSGNGNAGSGVVILRMLTSDYSGTTTGSPTVSTSGSDTILTFNGSGSYTG
;
A
#
# COMPACT_ATOMS: atom_id res chain seq x y z
N GLY A 1 2.46 -8.58 4.50
CA GLY A 1 1.26 -8.00 3.86
C GLY A 1 0.62 -9.02 2.94
N GLY A 2 -0.70 -8.96 2.78
CA GLY A 2 -1.47 -9.90 1.97
C GLY A 2 -1.59 -9.53 0.49
N SER A 3 -0.97 -8.44 0.03
CA SER A 3 -1.05 -7.98 -1.38
C SER A 3 0.09 -8.55 -2.21
N GLY A 4 -0.18 -8.88 -3.47
CA GLY A 4 0.80 -9.41 -4.40
C GLY A 4 1.54 -8.34 -5.18
N GLY A 5 2.80 -8.60 -5.52
CA GLY A 5 3.58 -7.72 -6.40
C GLY A 5 3.12 -7.82 -7.86
N GLY A 6 3.25 -6.71 -8.60
CA GLY A 6 3.14 -6.72 -10.05
C GLY A 6 4.35 -7.40 -10.69
N THR A 7 4.20 -7.92 -11.91
CA THR A 7 5.31 -8.55 -12.62
C THR A 7 5.96 -7.61 -13.62
N TYR A 8 7.26 -7.80 -13.82
CA TYR A 8 7.97 -7.26 -14.96
C TYR A 8 7.61 -8.09 -16.21
N GLY A 9 7.52 -7.45 -17.38
CA GLY A 9 7.18 -8.16 -18.61
C GLY A 9 8.22 -9.20 -18.96
N SER A 10 7.77 -10.43 -19.24
CA SER A 10 8.57 -11.47 -19.88
C SER A 10 7.73 -12.17 -20.94
N TYR A 11 8.38 -12.62 -22.01
CA TYR A 11 7.75 -13.29 -23.16
C TYR A 11 6.95 -14.55 -22.79
N TRP A 12 7.11 -15.07 -21.59
CA TRP A 12 6.50 -16.31 -21.11
C TRP A 12 5.87 -16.11 -19.73
N GLY A 13 4.62 -15.66 -19.71
CA GLY A 13 3.67 -15.82 -18.62
C GLY A 13 4.23 -15.87 -17.19
N THR A 14 4.86 -14.80 -16.72
CA THR A 14 5.21 -14.71 -15.30
C THR A 14 3.95 -14.55 -14.47
N SER A 15 3.77 -15.43 -13.50
CA SER A 15 2.67 -15.36 -12.56
C SER A 15 2.79 -14.08 -11.73
N THR A 16 1.73 -13.31 -11.65
CA THR A 16 1.64 -12.17 -10.71
C THR A 16 1.70 -12.67 -9.27
N GLY A 17 2.22 -11.85 -8.36
CA GLY A 17 2.08 -12.14 -6.94
C GLY A 17 0.59 -12.24 -6.59
N ALA A 18 0.19 -13.36 -6.01
CA ALA A 18 -1.18 -13.54 -5.55
C ALA A 18 -1.45 -12.68 -4.30
N GLY A 19 -2.68 -12.22 -4.15
CA GLY A 19 -3.16 -11.65 -2.90
C GLY A 19 -3.63 -12.73 -1.94
N THR A 20 -3.62 -12.44 -0.66
CA THR A 20 -4.23 -13.30 0.37
C THR A 20 -5.66 -12.84 0.62
N SER A 21 -6.61 -13.75 0.50
CA SER A 21 -8.04 -13.45 0.73
C SER A 21 -8.25 -12.78 2.09
N GLY A 22 -9.01 -11.69 2.10
CA GLY A 22 -9.27 -10.88 3.30
C GLY A 22 -8.12 -9.97 3.76
N GLN A 23 -6.95 -9.99 3.09
CA GLN A 23 -5.80 -9.16 3.45
C GLN A 23 -5.32 -8.28 2.31
N GLY A 24 -5.50 -8.68 1.05
CA GLY A 24 -5.08 -7.92 -0.10
C GLY A 24 -5.27 -8.65 -1.41
N TYR A 25 -5.02 -7.94 -2.48
CA TYR A 25 -5.28 -8.39 -3.85
C TYR A 25 -4.00 -8.66 -4.63
N ALA A 26 -4.14 -9.38 -5.74
CA ALA A 26 -3.02 -9.71 -6.62
C ALA A 26 -2.46 -8.47 -7.33
N GLY A 27 -1.21 -8.54 -7.72
CA GLY A 27 -0.60 -7.59 -8.67
C GLY A 27 -1.07 -7.82 -10.10
N GLY A 28 -0.81 -6.83 -10.96
CA GLY A 28 -1.09 -6.87 -12.39
C GLY A 28 0.06 -7.48 -13.21
N HIS A 29 -0.25 -7.89 -14.43
CA HIS A 29 0.73 -8.40 -15.39
C HIS A 29 1.45 -7.25 -16.11
N GLY A 30 2.77 -7.38 -16.27
CA GLY A 30 3.54 -6.56 -17.17
C GLY A 30 3.46 -7.05 -18.62
N SER A 31 4.03 -6.29 -19.55
CA SER A 31 4.22 -6.70 -20.94
C SER A 31 5.69 -6.78 -21.29
N ASP A 32 5.99 -7.65 -22.24
CA ASP A 32 7.34 -7.93 -22.74
C ASP A 32 7.84 -6.95 -23.81
N GLY A 33 7.09 -5.90 -24.07
CA GLY A 33 7.56 -4.78 -24.89
C GLY A 33 8.10 -5.16 -26.28
N TYR A 34 7.41 -6.02 -27.01
CA TYR A 34 7.76 -6.31 -28.40
C TYR A 34 7.95 -5.03 -29.27
N TYR A 35 7.46 -3.90 -28.79
CA TYR A 35 7.50 -2.60 -29.45
C TYR A 35 8.16 -1.50 -28.62
N VAL A 36 9.38 -1.67 -28.13
CA VAL A 36 10.23 -0.56 -27.63
C VAL A 36 10.24 -0.35 -26.10
N TYR A 37 9.16 -0.63 -25.34
CA TYR A 37 9.16 -0.38 -23.90
C TYR A 37 8.64 -1.57 -23.11
N THR A 38 9.43 -2.07 -22.17
CA THR A 38 8.98 -3.05 -21.19
C THR A 38 8.26 -2.32 -20.08
N VAL A 39 6.99 -2.67 -19.84
CA VAL A 39 6.17 -2.06 -18.81
C VAL A 39 5.81 -3.09 -17.76
N GLY A 40 6.12 -2.81 -16.48
CA GLY A 40 5.70 -3.64 -15.36
C GLY A 40 4.19 -3.57 -15.12
N GLY A 41 3.64 -4.52 -14.41
CA GLY A 41 2.28 -4.48 -13.85
C GLY A 41 2.25 -3.73 -12.53
N GLY A 42 1.14 -3.15 -12.15
CA GLY A 42 0.94 -2.51 -10.86
C GLY A 42 0.91 -3.52 -9.70
N GLY A 43 1.39 -3.15 -8.52
CA GLY A 43 1.25 -3.95 -7.30
C GLY A 43 -0.20 -3.98 -6.81
N GLY A 44 -0.62 -5.06 -6.17
CA GLY A 44 -1.92 -5.14 -5.49
C GLY A 44 -1.99 -4.25 -4.26
N GLY A 45 -3.16 -3.77 -3.93
CA GLY A 45 -3.45 -3.05 -2.70
C GLY A 45 -4.33 -3.86 -1.75
N ALA A 46 -4.62 -3.31 -0.59
CA ALA A 46 -5.52 -3.94 0.37
C ALA A 46 -7.00 -3.91 -0.10
N GLY A 47 -7.37 -2.94 -0.93
CA GLY A 47 -8.74 -2.74 -1.41
C GLY A 47 -8.96 -3.12 -2.88
N GLY A 48 -7.89 -3.39 -3.66
CA GLY A 48 -8.03 -3.73 -5.08
C GLY A 48 -6.78 -4.31 -5.71
N ALA A 49 -6.97 -5.01 -6.83
CA ALA A 49 -5.87 -5.58 -7.60
C ALA A 49 -5.08 -4.50 -8.34
N GLY A 50 -3.79 -4.75 -8.54
CA GLY A 50 -2.96 -3.97 -9.43
C GLY A 50 -3.40 -4.16 -10.90
N GLN A 51 -3.28 -3.11 -11.69
CA GLN A 51 -3.64 -3.15 -13.10
C GLN A 51 -2.55 -3.84 -13.92
N SER A 52 -3.00 -4.62 -14.90
CA SER A 52 -2.11 -5.13 -15.94
C SER A 52 -1.88 -4.06 -17.01
N THR A 53 -0.73 -4.10 -17.66
CA THR A 53 -0.46 -3.18 -18.76
C THR A 53 -1.30 -3.51 -19.98
N ASN A 54 -1.66 -2.46 -20.73
CA ASN A 54 -2.25 -2.53 -22.07
C ASN A 54 -1.30 -1.98 -23.15
N ASN A 55 0.00 -1.82 -22.84
CA ASN A 55 1.05 -1.26 -23.70
C ASN A 55 0.86 0.22 -24.11
N THR A 56 -0.18 0.89 -23.66
CA THR A 56 -0.45 2.30 -24.00
C THR A 56 -0.42 3.23 -22.79
N THR A 57 -0.76 2.70 -21.61
CA THR A 57 -0.76 3.48 -20.37
C THR A 57 -0.08 2.68 -19.25
N PRO A 58 0.77 3.31 -18.44
CA PRO A 58 1.36 2.63 -17.29
C PRO A 58 0.28 2.15 -16.32
N PRO A 59 0.35 0.89 -15.88
CA PRO A 59 -0.63 0.33 -14.96
C PRO A 59 -0.56 0.97 -13.58
N ARG A 60 -1.73 1.18 -12.99
CA ARG A 60 -1.86 1.67 -11.62
C ARG A 60 -1.67 0.56 -10.60
N GLY A 61 -1.16 0.94 -9.43
CA GLY A 61 -1.30 0.11 -8.24
C GLY A 61 -2.76 -0.06 -7.83
N GLY A 62 -3.05 -1.14 -7.14
CA GLY A 62 -4.35 -1.41 -6.55
C GLY A 62 -4.70 -0.40 -5.45
N TYR A 63 -5.97 -0.14 -5.25
CA TYR A 63 -6.44 0.75 -4.19
C TYR A 63 -6.10 0.18 -2.80
N GLY A 64 -5.88 1.07 -1.84
CA GLY A 64 -5.87 0.73 -0.42
C GLY A 64 -7.26 0.60 0.16
N LEU A 65 -7.33 0.50 1.47
CA LEU A 65 -8.59 0.56 2.22
C LEU A 65 -8.66 1.83 3.03
N SER A 66 -9.81 2.47 3.01
CA SER A 66 -10.10 3.62 3.85
C SER A 66 -10.69 3.15 5.19
N SER A 67 -10.21 3.72 6.28
CA SER A 67 -10.66 3.44 7.64
C SER A 67 -10.84 4.73 8.42
N THR A 68 -11.87 4.78 9.25
CA THR A 68 -12.16 5.89 10.18
C THR A 68 -11.63 5.65 11.60
N ILE A 69 -10.75 4.67 11.78
CA ILE A 69 -10.21 4.31 13.10
C ILE A 69 -9.54 5.50 13.80
N THR A 70 -9.00 6.47 13.05
CA THR A 70 -8.37 7.69 13.58
C THR A 70 -9.34 8.87 13.76
N GLY A 71 -10.63 8.62 13.62
CA GLY A 71 -11.68 9.65 13.70
C GLY A 71 -12.06 10.26 12.36
N THR A 72 -11.17 10.25 11.38
CA THR A 72 -11.41 10.67 9.99
C THR A 72 -11.03 9.56 9.02
N ALA A 73 -11.62 9.58 7.82
CA ALA A 73 -11.32 8.57 6.80
C ALA A 73 -9.89 8.76 6.26
N VAL A 74 -9.05 7.74 6.39
CA VAL A 74 -7.68 7.71 5.88
C VAL A 74 -7.46 6.43 5.09
N GLY A 75 -7.09 6.58 3.81
CA GLY A 75 -6.69 5.46 2.95
C GLY A 75 -5.28 4.96 3.27
N ARG A 76 -5.09 3.64 3.28
CA ARG A 76 -3.83 2.96 3.59
C ARG A 76 -3.64 1.71 2.75
N ALA A 77 -2.40 1.27 2.64
CA ALA A 77 -2.02 0.02 1.98
C ALA A 77 -2.41 -0.06 0.48
N GLY A 78 -2.25 1.06 -0.23
CA GLY A 78 -2.34 1.07 -1.70
C GLY A 78 -1.12 0.41 -2.36
N GLY A 79 -1.30 -0.20 -3.51
CA GLY A 79 -0.22 -0.79 -4.29
C GLY A 79 0.65 0.25 -4.99
N GLY A 80 1.87 -0.08 -5.33
CA GLY A 80 2.74 0.75 -6.17
C GLY A 80 2.33 0.71 -7.64
N GLY A 81 2.42 1.83 -8.33
CA GLY A 81 2.22 1.91 -9.77
C GLY A 81 3.38 1.25 -10.53
N ALA A 82 3.19 0.96 -11.80
CA ALA A 82 4.24 0.39 -12.63
C ALA A 82 5.24 1.46 -13.10
N TYR A 83 6.49 1.03 -13.23
CA TYR A 83 7.53 1.79 -13.91
C TYR A 83 7.64 1.33 -15.37
N SER A 84 7.83 2.26 -16.29
CA SER A 84 8.17 1.95 -17.67
C SER A 84 9.51 2.60 -18.03
N ASN A 85 10.39 1.84 -18.66
CA ASN A 85 11.66 2.37 -19.14
C ASN A 85 11.39 3.42 -20.26
N GLY A 86 11.67 4.69 -19.97
CA GLY A 86 11.53 5.79 -20.92
C GLY A 86 10.19 6.54 -20.91
N GLN A 87 9.24 6.16 -20.07
CA GLN A 87 8.02 6.93 -19.82
C GLN A 87 7.98 7.32 -18.35
N SER A 88 7.56 8.53 -18.05
CA SER A 88 7.32 8.93 -16.67
C SER A 88 6.26 8.01 -16.05
N ALA A 89 6.49 7.55 -14.83
CA ALA A 89 5.50 6.76 -14.09
C ALA A 89 4.26 7.62 -13.83
N TRP A 90 3.16 7.33 -14.50
CA TRP A 90 2.04 8.27 -14.61
C TRP A 90 0.80 7.88 -13.84
N SER A 91 0.80 6.77 -13.20
CA SER A 91 -0.41 6.34 -12.51
C SER A 91 -0.21 6.37 -11.02
N SER A 92 -0.72 7.43 -10.39
CA SER A 92 -0.78 7.49 -8.93
C SER A 92 -1.51 6.25 -8.40
N SER A 93 -0.86 5.53 -7.53
CA SER A 93 -1.58 4.70 -6.59
C SER A 93 -2.16 5.61 -5.53
N SER A 94 -3.36 5.33 -5.07
CA SER A 94 -3.99 6.01 -3.96
C SER A 94 -3.55 5.37 -2.63
N ASP A 95 -3.92 6.00 -1.54
CA ASP A 95 -3.88 5.38 -0.21
C ASP A 95 -2.47 4.98 0.28
N GLY A 96 -1.52 5.83 -0.01
CA GLY A 96 -0.14 5.69 0.45
C GLY A 96 0.79 4.93 -0.48
N GLY A 97 0.30 4.39 -1.60
CA GLY A 97 1.18 3.87 -2.64
C GLY A 97 1.86 4.99 -3.45
N SER A 98 2.89 4.68 -4.21
CA SER A 98 3.58 5.62 -5.08
C SER A 98 3.62 5.17 -6.53
N SER A 99 3.61 6.13 -7.44
CA SER A 99 3.80 5.92 -8.88
C SER A 99 5.19 6.32 -9.35
N ASN A 100 5.94 7.08 -8.55
CA ASN A 100 7.28 7.54 -8.89
C ASN A 100 8.06 7.85 -7.60
N GLY A 101 8.92 6.94 -7.19
CA GLY A 101 9.71 7.08 -5.98
C GLY A 101 9.08 6.43 -4.74
N ASP A 102 9.36 6.99 -3.58
CA ASP A 102 8.96 6.43 -2.29
C ASP A 102 7.45 6.51 -2.05
N ALA A 103 6.92 5.48 -1.44
CA ALA A 103 5.54 5.46 -0.95
C ALA A 103 5.40 6.26 0.35
N ASP A 104 4.18 6.67 0.68
CA ASP A 104 3.90 7.44 1.90
C ASP A 104 4.29 6.65 3.15
N VAL A 105 5.01 7.31 4.06
CA VAL A 105 5.34 6.73 5.35
C VAL A 105 4.08 6.48 6.19
N ASN A 106 4.13 5.45 7.05
CA ASN A 106 3.06 5.10 7.99
C ASN A 106 1.69 4.80 7.35
N LYS A 107 1.72 4.41 6.07
CA LYS A 107 0.52 3.95 5.36
C LYS A 107 0.62 2.53 4.82
N GLY A 108 1.82 1.91 4.86
CA GLY A 108 2.05 0.56 4.37
C GLY A 108 1.82 0.38 2.87
N GLY A 109 2.00 1.46 2.11
CA GLY A 109 1.84 1.46 0.65
C GLY A 109 3.04 0.86 -0.08
N GLY A 110 2.81 0.33 -1.28
CA GLY A 110 3.86 -0.13 -2.18
C GLY A 110 4.49 1.02 -2.97
N SER A 111 5.78 0.91 -3.28
CA SER A 111 6.49 1.85 -4.17
C SER A 111 6.44 1.39 -5.63
N SER A 112 6.81 2.28 -6.54
CA SER A 112 7.08 1.96 -7.93
C SER A 112 8.58 2.02 -8.22
N GLY A 113 9.03 1.20 -9.16
CA GLY A 113 10.40 1.28 -9.69
C GLY A 113 11.47 1.19 -8.59
N ASN A 114 12.25 2.25 -8.41
CA ASN A 114 13.38 2.32 -7.48
C ASN A 114 13.03 2.94 -6.12
N GLY A 115 11.77 3.21 -5.84
CA GLY A 115 11.34 3.81 -4.57
C GLY A 115 11.25 2.81 -3.42
N ASN A 116 11.26 3.31 -2.20
CA ASN A 116 11.04 2.52 -1.00
C ASN A 116 9.54 2.36 -0.72
N ALA A 117 9.14 1.18 -0.27
CA ALA A 117 7.78 0.98 0.25
C ALA A 117 7.56 1.83 1.51
N GLY A 118 6.32 2.28 1.71
CA GLY A 118 5.94 3.03 2.90
C GLY A 118 5.98 2.15 4.15
N SER A 119 6.46 2.70 5.26
CA SER A 119 6.38 2.02 6.54
C SER A 119 4.93 1.72 6.93
N GLY A 120 4.73 0.65 7.69
CA GLY A 120 3.43 0.30 8.26
C GLY A 120 3.07 1.16 9.48
N VAL A 121 1.86 0.99 9.95
CA VAL A 121 1.33 1.61 11.17
C VAL A 121 0.45 0.61 11.91
N VAL A 122 0.49 0.62 13.25
CA VAL A 122 -0.48 -0.09 14.08
C VAL A 122 -1.32 0.95 14.84
N ILE A 123 -2.64 0.81 14.75
CA ILE A 123 -3.57 1.72 15.39
C ILE A 123 -4.51 0.92 16.28
N LEU A 124 -4.58 1.31 17.55
CA LEU A 124 -5.53 0.78 18.51
C LEU A 124 -6.54 1.87 18.85
N ARG A 125 -7.81 1.51 18.93
CA ARG A 125 -8.89 2.40 19.38
C ARG A 125 -9.71 1.66 20.44
N MET A 126 -9.94 2.31 21.56
CA MET A 126 -10.65 1.77 22.71
C MET A 126 -11.39 2.88 23.44
N LEU A 127 -12.35 2.54 24.28
CA LEU A 127 -12.97 3.53 25.17
C LEU A 127 -11.89 4.15 26.07
N THR A 128 -12.00 5.45 26.30
CA THR A 128 -11.03 6.16 27.17
C THR A 128 -11.06 5.62 28.60
N SER A 129 -12.21 5.11 29.07
CA SER A 129 -12.32 4.43 30.36
C SER A 129 -11.48 3.16 30.48
N ASP A 130 -11.18 2.52 29.35
CA ASP A 130 -10.46 1.24 29.28
C ASP A 130 -8.97 1.44 28.97
N TYR A 131 -8.55 2.69 28.76
CA TYR A 131 -7.16 3.00 28.49
C TYR A 131 -6.33 3.04 29.75
N SER A 132 -5.45 2.07 29.95
CA SER A 132 -4.58 1.95 31.14
C SER A 132 -3.49 3.03 31.26
N GLY A 133 -3.17 3.72 30.15
CA GLY A 133 -2.05 4.64 30.08
C GLY A 133 -0.67 3.98 29.95
N THR A 134 -0.57 2.66 29.98
CA THR A 134 0.71 1.94 29.97
C THR A 134 1.15 1.57 28.56
N THR A 135 2.14 2.29 28.02
CA THR A 135 2.68 2.09 26.67
C THR A 135 4.20 2.11 26.66
N THR A 136 4.79 1.48 25.66
CA THR A 136 6.20 1.65 25.29
C THR A 136 6.31 2.06 23.82
N GLY A 137 7.49 2.54 23.37
CA GLY A 137 7.71 2.92 21.97
C GLY A 137 7.08 4.27 21.58
N SER A 138 6.66 5.06 22.53
CA SER A 138 6.15 6.43 22.34
C SER A 138 5.08 6.55 21.24
N PRO A 139 3.96 5.81 21.31
CA PRO A 139 2.87 6.00 20.35
C PRO A 139 2.30 7.41 20.47
N THR A 140 1.78 7.92 19.36
CA THR A 140 0.93 9.12 19.42
C THR A 140 -0.39 8.76 20.07
N VAL A 141 -0.75 9.43 21.16
CA VAL A 141 -2.03 9.26 21.86
C VAL A 141 -2.95 10.43 21.48
N SER A 142 -4.14 10.14 21.02
CA SER A 142 -5.17 11.13 20.69
C SER A 142 -6.55 10.64 21.13
N THR A 143 -7.55 11.52 21.09
CA THR A 143 -8.93 11.18 21.44
C THR A 143 -9.88 11.51 20.30
N SER A 144 -10.97 10.74 20.18
CA SER A 144 -12.05 10.98 19.24
C SER A 144 -13.37 10.58 19.89
N GLY A 145 -14.17 11.59 20.28
CA GLY A 145 -15.35 11.37 21.12
C GLY A 145 -14.97 10.78 22.47
N SER A 146 -15.55 9.65 22.84
CA SER A 146 -15.26 8.90 24.07
C SER A 146 -14.09 7.93 23.97
N ASP A 147 -13.42 7.88 22.82
CA ASP A 147 -12.38 6.89 22.57
C ASP A 147 -10.98 7.48 22.62
N THR A 148 -10.04 6.68 23.11
CA THR A 148 -8.60 6.90 23.02
C THR A 148 -8.04 6.11 21.84
N ILE A 149 -7.15 6.76 21.07
CA ILE A 149 -6.51 6.21 19.86
C ILE A 149 -5.01 6.23 20.08
N LEU A 150 -4.38 5.09 19.95
CA LEU A 150 -2.92 4.91 19.97
C LEU A 150 -2.43 4.66 18.54
N THR A 151 -1.47 5.45 18.06
CA THR A 151 -0.85 5.27 16.75
C THR A 151 0.62 4.96 16.93
N PHE A 152 1.02 3.74 16.58
CA PHE A 152 2.41 3.26 16.61
C PHE A 152 3.00 3.34 15.20
N ASN A 153 3.97 4.24 15.02
CA ASN A 153 4.76 4.38 13.79
C ASN A 153 6.10 3.62 13.87
N GLY A 154 6.35 2.93 14.95
CA GLY A 154 7.52 2.11 15.23
C GLY A 154 7.19 1.02 16.23
N SER A 155 8.20 0.29 16.67
CA SER A 155 8.03 -0.77 17.67
C SER A 155 7.55 -0.22 19.01
N GLY A 156 6.62 -0.91 19.62
CA GLY A 156 6.06 -0.52 20.91
C GLY A 156 5.07 -1.56 21.43
N SER A 157 4.52 -1.28 22.61
CA SER A 157 3.50 -2.12 23.23
C SER A 157 2.45 -1.30 23.96
N TYR A 158 1.29 -1.89 24.13
CA TYR A 158 0.23 -1.43 25.03
C TYR A 158 -0.12 -2.57 25.99
N THR A 159 -0.30 -2.23 27.26
CA THR A 159 -0.78 -3.18 28.28
C THR A 159 -2.12 -2.66 28.78
N GLY A 160 -3.17 -3.45 28.60
CA GLY A 160 -4.53 -3.19 29.08
C GLY A 160 -4.74 -3.56 30.54
#